data_20f4df0e1e3adc680fe807178af54f77
#
_entry.id   20f4df0e1e3adc680fe807178af54f77
#
_cell.length_a   1.000
_cell.length_b   1.000
_cell.length_c   1.000
_cell.angle_alpha   90.00
_cell.angle_beta   90.00
_cell.angle_gamma   90.00
#
_symmetry.space_group_name_H-M   'P 1'
#
loop_
_entity.id
_entity.type
_entity.pdbx_description
1 polymer ?
#
loop_
_entity_poly.entity_id
_entity_poly.type
_entity_poly.pdbx_seq_one_letter_code
_entity_poly.pdbx_strand_id
1 'polypeptide(L)'
;VDYPSYDLDVLEHDQSFWRAMGERTQADLLVAGSLDFDIQDKSGYRTEEYISPYDGRSYYRQVLVENTGFEYDIVLMVFDGRTGDVLYTDNFKDFKQFEGERADPLRGMFENLVSLEDRILNVFTQKTVEATRVLLTD
;
A
#
# COMPACT_ATOMS: atom_id res chain seq x y z
N VAL A 1 15.84 -13.67 10.58
CA VAL A 1 15.42 -14.91 9.91
C VAL A 1 16.14 -14.98 8.57
N ASP A 2 16.85 -16.09 8.32
CA ASP A 2 17.45 -16.31 7.01
C ASP A 2 16.38 -16.98 6.14
N TYR A 3 15.91 -16.28 5.12
CA TYR A 3 14.95 -16.81 4.17
C TYR A 3 15.66 -17.70 3.14
N PRO A 4 15.08 -18.83 2.74
CA PRO A 4 15.68 -19.73 1.75
C PRO A 4 15.70 -19.12 0.34
N SER A 5 14.82 -18.16 0.07
CA SER A 5 14.73 -17.42 -1.18
C SER A 5 14.19 -16.00 -0.92
N TYR A 6 14.57 -15.05 -1.77
CA TYR A 6 13.95 -13.72 -1.85
C TYR A 6 12.91 -13.63 -2.96
N ASP A 7 12.74 -14.70 -3.73
CA ASP A 7 11.65 -14.84 -4.69
C ASP A 7 10.37 -15.19 -3.93
N LEU A 8 9.39 -14.31 -3.98
CA LEU A 8 8.14 -14.44 -3.22
C LEU A 8 7.34 -15.66 -3.65
N ASP A 9 7.33 -15.99 -4.94
CA ASP A 9 6.60 -17.16 -5.45
C ASP A 9 7.20 -18.45 -4.91
N VAL A 10 8.55 -18.54 -4.84
CA VAL A 10 9.26 -19.67 -4.26
C VAL A 10 9.01 -19.75 -2.75
N LEU A 11 9.07 -18.61 -2.08
CA LEU A 11 8.89 -18.54 -0.62
C LEU A 11 7.45 -18.88 -0.21
N GLU A 12 6.46 -18.40 -0.95
CA GLU A 12 5.04 -18.69 -0.71
C GLU A 12 4.77 -20.18 -0.72
N HIS A 13 5.40 -20.94 -1.65
CA HIS A 13 5.17 -22.36 -1.82
C HIS A 13 6.12 -23.28 -1.01
N ASP A 14 7.07 -22.71 -0.25
CA ASP A 14 7.94 -23.48 0.63
C ASP A 14 7.28 -23.86 1.97
N GLN A 15 6.33 -24.78 1.91
CA GLN A 15 5.58 -25.28 3.06
C GLN A 15 6.50 -25.79 4.18
N SER A 16 7.62 -26.41 3.83
CA SER A 16 8.57 -26.96 4.81
C SER A 16 9.24 -25.89 5.63
N PHE A 17 9.58 -24.77 5.02
CA PHE A 17 10.15 -23.61 5.67
C PHE A 17 9.14 -22.98 6.66
N TRP A 18 7.90 -22.75 6.22
CA TRP A 18 6.89 -22.11 7.06
C TRP A 18 6.48 -22.98 8.24
N ARG A 19 6.36 -24.31 8.06
CA ARG A 19 6.11 -25.23 9.16
C ARG A 19 7.26 -25.20 10.18
N ALA A 20 8.52 -25.28 9.73
CA ALA A 20 9.67 -25.20 10.63
C ALA A 20 9.73 -23.86 11.38
N MET A 21 9.31 -22.76 10.72
CA MET A 21 9.21 -21.46 11.33
C MET A 21 8.13 -21.43 12.43
N GLY A 22 6.95 -21.99 12.17
CA GLY A 22 5.85 -22.10 13.13
C GLY A 22 6.25 -22.93 14.36
N GLU A 23 6.88 -24.08 14.14
CA GLU A 23 7.41 -24.93 15.22
C GLU A 23 8.44 -24.15 16.08
N ARG A 24 9.36 -23.43 15.44
CA ARG A 24 10.40 -22.65 16.14
C ARG A 24 9.85 -21.50 16.95
N THR A 25 8.82 -20.80 16.44
CA THR A 25 8.22 -19.64 17.09
C THR A 25 7.02 -20.02 17.98
N GLN A 26 6.56 -21.26 17.92
CA GLN A 26 5.34 -21.75 18.58
C GLN A 26 4.11 -20.89 18.20
N ALA A 27 4.05 -20.44 16.97
CA ALA A 27 2.97 -19.62 16.44
C ALA A 27 1.99 -20.45 15.65
N ASP A 28 0.69 -20.29 15.89
CA ASP A 28 -0.37 -20.90 15.11
C ASP A 28 -0.55 -20.23 13.74
N LEU A 29 -0.29 -18.91 13.68
CA LEU A 29 -0.31 -18.13 12.45
C LEU A 29 1.02 -17.41 12.26
N LEU A 30 1.52 -17.43 11.02
CA LEU A 30 2.67 -16.66 10.59
C LEU A 30 2.22 -15.62 9.57
N VAL A 31 2.67 -14.38 9.76
CA VAL A 31 2.44 -13.29 8.82
C VAL A 31 3.76 -12.88 8.23
N ALA A 32 3.84 -12.87 6.93
CA ALA A 32 5.02 -12.46 6.17
C ALA A 32 4.62 -11.62 4.96
N GLY A 33 5.59 -11.04 4.30
CA GLY A 33 5.36 -10.29 3.09
C GLY A 33 6.57 -9.47 2.68
N SER A 34 6.37 -8.65 1.67
CA SER A 34 7.34 -7.69 1.19
C SER A 34 6.70 -6.30 1.11
N LEU A 35 7.55 -5.31 1.29
CA LEU A 35 7.20 -3.91 1.06
C LEU A 35 8.22 -3.36 0.06
N ASP A 36 7.72 -2.95 -1.10
CA ASP A 36 8.46 -2.14 -2.06
C ASP A 36 7.93 -0.71 -2.04
N PHE A 37 8.85 0.25 -2.08
CA PHE A 37 8.53 1.66 -1.99
C PHE A 37 9.37 2.44 -3.00
N ASP A 38 8.69 3.08 -3.95
CA ASP A 38 9.33 3.90 -4.98
C ASP A 38 8.95 5.37 -4.85
N ILE A 39 9.95 6.23 -5.09
CA ILE A 39 9.80 7.68 -5.09
C ILE A 39 10.07 8.19 -6.50
N GLN A 40 9.07 8.80 -7.11
CA GLN A 40 9.12 9.26 -8.49
C GLN A 40 9.08 10.78 -8.55
N ASP A 41 10.02 11.40 -9.28
CA ASP A 41 9.92 12.81 -9.66
C ASP A 41 8.89 12.95 -10.80
N LYS A 42 7.80 13.63 -10.52
CA LYS A 42 6.71 13.96 -11.45
C LYS A 42 6.66 15.43 -11.78
N SER A 43 7.73 16.17 -11.48
CA SER A 43 7.83 17.60 -11.73
C SER A 43 7.72 17.91 -13.22
N GLY A 44 7.13 19.06 -13.53
CA GLY A 44 6.90 19.46 -14.92
C GLY A 44 6.52 20.94 -15.03
N TYR A 45 6.31 21.39 -16.26
CA TYR A 45 5.88 22.76 -16.50
C TYR A 45 4.38 22.82 -16.75
N ARG A 46 3.71 23.77 -16.07
CA ARG A 46 2.31 24.11 -16.29
C ARG A 46 2.21 25.52 -16.85
N THR A 47 1.33 25.71 -17.84
CA THR A 47 1.00 27.05 -18.35
C THR A 47 -0.07 27.66 -17.47
N GLU A 48 0.23 28.82 -16.89
CA GLU A 48 -0.71 29.58 -16.06
C GLU A 48 -1.06 30.90 -16.75
N GLU A 49 -2.34 31.24 -16.73
CA GLU A 49 -2.81 32.56 -17.10
C GLU A 49 -2.67 33.51 -15.89
N TYR A 50 -2.11 34.68 -16.13
CA TYR A 50 -2.07 35.73 -15.11
C TYR A 50 -2.46 37.08 -15.71
N ILE A 51 -3.09 37.92 -14.90
CA ILE A 51 -3.47 39.29 -15.27
C ILE A 51 -2.32 40.18 -14.89
N SER A 52 -1.78 40.93 -15.87
CA SER A 52 -0.70 41.88 -15.64
C SER A 52 -1.22 43.08 -14.81
N PRO A 53 -0.58 43.44 -13.70
CA PRO A 53 -0.98 44.57 -12.87
C PRO A 53 -0.70 45.95 -13.56
N TYR A 54 0.07 45.92 -14.67
CA TYR A 54 0.45 47.18 -15.35
C TYR A 54 -0.58 47.59 -16.42
N ASP A 55 -1.16 46.62 -17.14
CA ASP A 55 -2.04 46.92 -18.29
C ASP A 55 -3.39 46.19 -18.23
N GLY A 56 -3.60 45.37 -17.19
CA GLY A 56 -4.84 44.61 -16.99
C GLY A 56 -5.12 43.50 -18.02
N ARG A 57 -4.12 43.13 -18.83
CA ARG A 57 -4.27 42.12 -19.85
C ARG A 57 -3.87 40.75 -19.32
N SER A 58 -4.47 39.71 -19.90
CA SER A 58 -4.11 38.31 -19.64
C SER A 58 -2.86 37.90 -20.43
N TYR A 59 -1.92 37.30 -19.76
CA TYR A 59 -0.71 36.71 -20.31
C TYR A 59 -0.58 35.27 -19.82
N TYR A 60 0.20 34.48 -20.58
CA TYR A 60 0.49 33.11 -20.22
C TYR A 60 1.97 32.97 -19.85
N ARG A 61 2.24 32.27 -18.77
CA ARG A 61 3.60 31.94 -18.33
C ARG A 61 3.73 30.44 -18.07
N GLN A 62 4.91 29.92 -18.26
CA GLN A 62 5.25 28.58 -17.81
C GLN A 62 5.79 28.64 -16.39
N VAL A 63 5.18 27.85 -15.51
CA VAL A 63 5.59 27.73 -14.10
C VAL A 63 6.03 26.29 -13.88
N LEU A 64 7.20 26.10 -13.27
CA LEU A 64 7.64 24.79 -12.81
C LEU A 64 6.77 24.38 -11.64
N VAL A 65 6.16 23.20 -11.74
CA VAL A 65 5.42 22.56 -10.66
C VAL A 65 6.22 21.35 -10.22
N GLU A 66 6.73 21.40 -9.01
CA GLU A 66 7.43 20.27 -8.40
C GLU A 66 6.39 19.30 -7.84
N ASN A 67 6.46 18.05 -8.30
CA ASN A 67 5.59 16.98 -7.88
C ASN A 67 6.43 15.76 -7.51
N THR A 68 6.13 15.19 -6.35
CA THR A 68 6.72 13.92 -5.92
C THR A 68 5.64 12.86 -5.84
N GLY A 69 5.81 11.77 -6.57
CA GLY A 69 4.96 10.58 -6.49
C GLY A 69 5.56 9.54 -5.55
N PHE A 70 4.71 8.91 -4.77
CA PHE A 70 5.06 7.79 -3.88
C PHE A 70 4.23 6.59 -4.24
N GLU A 71 4.87 5.47 -4.54
CA GLU A 71 4.23 4.21 -4.89
C GLU A 71 4.59 3.14 -3.87
N TYR A 72 3.58 2.40 -3.41
CA TYR A 72 3.72 1.23 -2.56
C TYR A 72 3.24 -0.01 -3.28
N ASP A 73 3.99 -1.07 -3.08
CA ASP A 73 3.62 -2.43 -3.42
C ASP A 73 3.86 -3.31 -2.19
N ILE A 74 2.78 -3.74 -1.53
CA ILE A 74 2.84 -4.56 -0.32
C ILE A 74 2.23 -5.90 -0.62
N VAL A 75 3.03 -6.96 -0.57
CA VAL A 75 2.54 -8.34 -0.58
C VAL A 75 2.39 -8.82 0.85
N LEU A 76 1.20 -9.27 1.20
CA LEU A 76 0.89 -9.84 2.51
C LEU A 76 0.54 -11.32 2.34
N MET A 77 1.22 -12.17 3.10
CA MET A 77 1.01 -13.60 3.14
C MET A 77 0.71 -14.05 4.57
N VAL A 78 -0.25 -14.95 4.74
CA VAL A 78 -0.58 -15.56 6.03
C VAL A 78 -0.50 -17.07 5.89
N PHE A 79 0.20 -17.73 6.82
CA PHE A 79 0.42 -19.17 6.81
C PHE A 79 -0.09 -19.80 8.10
N ASP A 80 -0.54 -21.05 7.98
CA ASP A 80 -0.74 -21.92 9.14
C ASP A 80 0.62 -22.35 9.70
N GLY A 81 0.94 -21.97 10.94
CA GLY A 81 2.23 -22.27 11.56
C GLY A 81 2.45 -23.75 11.86
N ARG A 82 1.38 -24.58 11.85
CA ARG A 82 1.47 -26.02 12.12
C ARG A 82 1.71 -26.82 10.86
N THR A 83 1.07 -26.43 9.77
CA THR A 83 1.16 -27.18 8.50
C THR A 83 2.10 -26.52 7.50
N GLY A 84 2.29 -25.20 7.58
CA GLY A 84 3.02 -24.40 6.60
C GLY A 84 2.18 -24.02 5.38
N ASP A 85 0.88 -24.33 5.40
CA ASP A 85 -0.02 -24.01 4.30
C ASP A 85 -0.28 -22.50 4.21
N VAL A 86 -0.39 -22.00 2.98
CA VAL A 86 -0.84 -20.63 2.72
C VAL A 86 -2.33 -20.52 3.03
N LEU A 87 -2.69 -19.62 3.93
CA LEU A 87 -4.08 -19.32 4.28
C LEU A 87 -4.61 -18.10 3.52
N TYR A 88 -3.74 -17.17 3.21
CA TYR A 88 -4.10 -15.94 2.54
C TYR A 88 -2.89 -15.31 1.86
N THR A 89 -3.09 -14.77 0.65
CA THR A 89 -2.13 -13.93 -0.06
C THR A 89 -2.88 -12.81 -0.77
N ASP A 90 -2.40 -11.58 -0.62
CA ASP A 90 -2.92 -10.44 -1.36
C ASP A 90 -1.82 -9.40 -1.61
N ASN A 91 -2.04 -8.55 -2.61
CA ASN A 91 -1.16 -7.47 -2.99
C ASN A 91 -1.90 -6.13 -2.87
N PHE A 92 -1.36 -5.24 -2.06
CA PHE A 92 -1.87 -3.90 -1.83
C PHE A 92 -0.98 -2.88 -2.52
N LYS A 93 -1.52 -2.23 -3.55
CA LYS A 93 -0.84 -1.13 -4.25
C LYS A 93 -1.56 0.17 -3.99
N ASP A 94 -0.78 1.21 -3.77
CA ASP A 94 -1.29 2.59 -3.67
C ASP A 94 -0.26 3.57 -4.25
N PHE A 95 -0.76 4.64 -4.84
CA PHE A 95 0.05 5.72 -5.40
C PHE A 95 -0.51 7.05 -4.91
N LYS A 96 0.36 7.91 -4.37
CA LYS A 96 0.03 9.27 -3.99
C LYS A 96 0.99 10.27 -4.59
N GLN A 97 0.46 11.41 -5.00
CA GLN A 97 1.24 12.51 -5.53
C GLN A 97 1.04 13.76 -4.67
N PHE A 98 2.14 14.44 -4.37
CA PHE A 98 2.17 15.66 -3.60
C PHE A 98 2.72 16.80 -4.46
N GLU A 99 2.01 17.93 -4.46
CA GLU A 99 2.48 19.19 -5.06
C GLU A 99 3.28 19.98 -4.04
N GLY A 100 4.39 20.61 -4.46
CA GLY A 100 5.15 21.57 -3.69
C GLY A 100 6.60 21.16 -3.45
N GLU A 101 7.38 22.12 -2.94
CA GLU A 101 8.79 21.95 -2.65
C GLU A 101 9.01 20.74 -1.75
N ARG A 102 9.70 19.73 -2.28
CA ARG A 102 10.22 18.56 -1.61
C ARG A 102 9.27 17.96 -0.56
N ALA A 103 8.26 17.27 -1.03
CA ALA A 103 7.48 16.42 -0.13
C ALA A 103 8.46 15.54 0.68
N ASP A 104 8.35 15.58 2.01
CA ASP A 104 9.15 14.72 2.87
C ASP A 104 8.84 13.26 2.53
N PRO A 105 9.83 12.47 2.05
CA PRO A 105 9.59 11.07 1.66
C PRO A 105 8.99 10.24 2.79
N LEU A 106 9.45 10.46 4.03
CA LEU A 106 8.93 9.74 5.19
C LEU A 106 7.46 10.08 5.46
N ARG A 107 7.10 11.35 5.33
CA ARG A 107 5.71 11.76 5.49
C ARG A 107 4.81 11.14 4.42
N GLY A 108 5.23 11.18 3.16
CA GLY A 108 4.50 10.53 2.06
C GLY A 108 4.35 9.03 2.31
N MET A 109 5.41 8.40 2.82
CA MET A 109 5.41 7.02 3.24
C MET A 109 4.32 6.73 4.30
N PHE A 110 4.31 7.45 5.39
CA PHE A 110 3.36 7.22 6.46
C PHE A 110 1.92 7.51 6.05
N GLU A 111 1.66 8.58 5.30
CA GLU A 111 0.31 8.90 4.82
C GLU A 111 -0.25 7.82 3.88
N ASN A 112 0.59 7.18 3.07
CA ASN A 112 0.20 6.05 2.26
C ASN A 112 -0.09 4.82 3.12
N LEU A 113 0.81 4.49 4.06
CA LEU A 113 0.65 3.34 4.94
C LEU A 113 -0.66 3.42 5.73
N VAL A 114 -1.00 4.61 6.25
CA VAL A 114 -2.28 4.86 6.93
C VAL A 114 -3.47 4.61 6.00
N SER A 115 -3.37 4.95 4.71
CA SER A 115 -4.46 4.67 3.76
C SER A 115 -4.69 3.18 3.50
N LEU A 116 -3.67 2.35 3.72
CA LEU A 116 -3.74 0.90 3.56
C LEU A 116 -4.08 0.18 4.88
N GLU A 117 -3.97 0.86 6.03
CA GLU A 117 -4.17 0.26 7.35
C GLU A 117 -5.50 -0.48 7.46
N ASP A 118 -6.60 0.17 7.12
CA ASP A 118 -7.93 -0.46 7.18
C ASP A 118 -8.04 -1.69 6.26
N ARG A 119 -7.39 -1.66 5.11
CA ARG A 119 -7.41 -2.79 4.16
C ARG A 119 -6.64 -3.98 4.71
N ILE A 120 -5.47 -3.73 5.30
CA ILE A 120 -4.62 -4.76 5.91
C ILE A 120 -5.30 -5.33 7.16
N LEU A 121 -5.84 -4.48 8.03
CA LEU A 121 -6.53 -4.91 9.24
C LEU A 121 -7.80 -5.71 8.94
N ASN A 122 -8.51 -5.40 7.85
CA ASN A 122 -9.70 -6.15 7.45
C ASN A 122 -9.41 -7.63 7.10
N VAL A 123 -8.17 -7.99 6.80
CA VAL A 123 -7.77 -9.39 6.58
C VAL A 123 -7.90 -10.20 7.87
N PHE A 124 -7.64 -9.57 9.02
CA PHE A 124 -7.63 -10.22 10.34
C PHE A 124 -8.92 -10.00 11.14
N THR A 125 -9.81 -9.11 10.67
CA THR A 125 -11.04 -8.76 11.40
C THR A 125 -12.27 -9.35 10.70
N GLN A 126 -13.13 -10.03 11.47
CA GLN A 126 -14.45 -10.45 10.98
C GLN A 126 -15.36 -9.21 10.89
N LYS A 127 -15.76 -8.86 9.68
CA LYS A 127 -16.74 -7.81 9.45
C LYS A 127 -18.14 -8.40 9.65
N THR A 128 -18.78 -8.12 10.77
CA THR A 128 -20.20 -8.44 10.98
C THR A 128 -21.04 -7.47 10.17
N VAL A 129 -21.69 -7.94 9.11
CA VAL A 129 -22.67 -7.16 8.37
C VAL A 129 -24.06 -7.44 8.97
N GLU A 130 -24.67 -6.44 9.62
CA GLU A 130 -26.07 -6.51 10.01
C GLU A 130 -26.96 -6.47 8.76
N ALA A 131 -27.59 -7.60 8.44
CA ALA A 131 -28.58 -7.67 7.38
C ALA A 131 -29.97 -7.58 8.00
N THR A 132 -30.70 -6.50 7.74
CA THR A 132 -32.11 -6.38 8.12
C THR A 132 -32.94 -7.15 7.09
N ARG A 133 -33.55 -8.26 7.49
CA ARG A 133 -34.54 -8.96 6.69
C ARG A 133 -35.91 -8.36 6.95
N VAL A 134 -36.53 -7.81 5.93
CA VAL A 134 -37.96 -7.47 5.96
C VAL A 134 -38.76 -8.75 5.66
N LEU A 135 -39.44 -9.31 6.64
CA LEU A 135 -40.39 -10.38 6.44
C LEU A 135 -41.70 -9.74 5.99
N LEU A 136 -42.06 -9.93 4.73
CA LEU A 136 -43.42 -9.67 4.25
C LEU A 136 -44.29 -10.82 4.74
N THR A 137 -45.15 -10.57 5.71
CA THR A 137 -46.23 -11.47 6.11
C THR A 137 -47.46 -11.10 5.27
N ASP A 138 -47.99 -12.07 4.51
CA ASP A 138 -49.29 -11.99 3.83
C ASP A 138 -50.41 -11.93 4.85
#